data_baf96f5330f04586f1642389eb3925db
#
_entry.id   baf96f5330f04586f1642389eb3925db
#
_cell.length_a   1.000
_cell.length_b   1.000
_cell.length_c   1.000
_cell.angle_alpha   90.00
_cell.angle_beta   90.00
_cell.angle_gamma   90.00
#
_symmetry.space_group_name_H-M   'P 1'
#
loop_
_entity.id
_entity.type
_entity.pdbx_description
1 polymer ?
#
loop_
_entity_poly.entity_id
_entity_poly.type
_entity_poly.pdbx_seq_one_letter_code
_entity_poly.pdbx_strand_id
1 'polypeptide(L)'
;MNLQNSDALTKCYGYARDIDSGRITSCKKVKLACRRFLRDLERSKDPAYPWRFDEEKAARPCNFIERFLSPTKGDYDRMELMPWQCFVECNLYGWVDKETGLRRYREGLIVVGTGNGKSTMLAGNATYGACKDNERGADIYLLANSKEQAGIVFNECRSQIRASRYLSPRFRPLRDGVYYDAMNASIKARASDSRKLDGLNPHMAIFDEIHEYRDFKLINIIKRKVVKRAQPLIIYITTMGNVIDGPLAYFYDLFTDAMQDKLTAEVADRMFAYIAELDEGDDPDDYTKWIKANPSLGTLLHLNDLREQWERAKKIPAERADFICKQLNVTVNTDDMAFIQPEVLRRNVGTIDEDALLGRRCYGGFDLSSREDFTAAALEFPLDDGRVYVLLHSWVPRRKVELDQEKIDYYGLAMRGYLTIVEGEYIQQEDVYEWFVAQSKKYELMTIGYDPANATRLRQMLENKGFDCAVVRQGPLTLNDPMKDIKELLLGGRVVSNNDPMLLWYTDNVRLSGERKHADKQNWMPTKRNKFRKIDGFIAWLCAHCVDMEKNPAGEIHRAPSVRVVQMGRRSRSV
;
A
#
# COMPACT_ATOMS: atom_id res chain seq x y z
N MET A 1 -43.51 7.07 -17.86
CA MET A 1 -42.42 8.05 -17.93
C MET A 1 -41.37 7.45 -18.82
N ASN A 2 -41.09 8.00 -20.00
CA ASN A 2 -40.11 7.42 -20.94
C ASN A 2 -38.72 7.49 -20.33
N LEU A 3 -38.18 6.34 -19.95
CA LEU A 3 -36.86 6.15 -19.32
C LEU A 3 -35.67 6.34 -20.28
N GLN A 4 -35.93 6.51 -21.55
CA GLN A 4 -34.91 6.61 -22.62
C GLN A 4 -34.05 7.87 -22.57
N ASN A 5 -34.35 8.87 -21.72
CA ASN A 5 -33.57 10.09 -21.55
C ASN A 5 -33.41 10.46 -20.06
N SER A 6 -33.01 9.53 -19.21
CA SER A 6 -32.57 9.90 -17.86
C SER A 6 -31.26 10.69 -17.95
N ASP A 7 -31.21 11.88 -17.37
CA ASP A 7 -30.00 12.71 -17.28
C ASP A 7 -28.82 11.91 -16.70
N ALA A 8 -29.09 11.06 -15.72
CA ALA A 8 -28.10 10.18 -15.11
C ALA A 8 -27.45 9.20 -16.11
N LEU A 9 -28.21 8.59 -17.02
CA LEU A 9 -27.68 7.70 -18.05
C LEU A 9 -26.86 8.48 -19.08
N THR A 10 -27.36 9.64 -19.49
CA THR A 10 -26.64 10.56 -20.40
C THR A 10 -25.30 10.95 -19.81
N LYS A 11 -25.26 11.34 -18.52
CA LYS A 11 -24.04 11.65 -17.78
C LYS A 11 -23.12 10.42 -17.69
N CYS A 12 -23.65 9.24 -17.38
CA CYS A 12 -22.87 7.99 -17.26
C CYS A 12 -22.18 7.58 -18.56
N TYR A 13 -22.97 7.44 -19.64
CA TYR A 13 -22.45 7.05 -20.96
C TYR A 13 -21.53 8.12 -21.56
N GLY A 14 -21.93 9.40 -21.42
CA GLY A 14 -21.14 10.54 -21.87
C GLY A 14 -19.78 10.56 -21.19
N TYR A 15 -19.76 10.47 -19.87
CA TYR A 15 -18.52 10.44 -19.08
C TYR A 15 -17.58 9.31 -19.55
N ALA A 16 -18.09 8.08 -19.66
CA ALA A 16 -17.28 6.94 -20.07
C ALA A 16 -16.65 7.13 -21.47
N ARG A 17 -17.43 7.64 -22.44
CA ARG A 17 -16.95 7.89 -23.82
C ARG A 17 -15.97 9.07 -23.88
N ASP A 18 -16.20 10.12 -23.10
CA ASP A 18 -15.34 11.30 -23.09
C ASP A 18 -13.99 11.02 -22.44
N ILE A 19 -13.97 10.17 -21.41
CA ILE A 19 -12.74 9.68 -20.78
C ILE A 19 -11.97 8.77 -21.78
N ASP A 20 -12.65 7.81 -22.41
CA ASP A 20 -11.98 6.87 -23.32
C ASP A 20 -11.41 7.57 -24.54
N SER A 21 -12.15 8.52 -25.12
CA SER A 21 -11.71 9.33 -26.26
C SER A 21 -10.65 10.39 -25.90
N GLY A 22 -10.41 10.65 -24.61
CA GLY A 22 -9.47 11.66 -24.12
C GLY A 22 -10.02 13.11 -24.16
N ARG A 23 -11.32 13.31 -24.41
CA ARG A 23 -11.97 14.63 -24.30
C ARG A 23 -11.95 15.18 -22.88
N ILE A 24 -12.07 14.29 -21.89
CA ILE A 24 -11.88 14.63 -20.48
C ILE A 24 -10.53 14.05 -20.04
N THR A 25 -9.68 14.90 -19.48
CA THR A 25 -8.41 14.49 -18.87
C THR A 25 -8.68 13.65 -17.63
N SER A 26 -8.08 12.46 -17.57
CA SER A 26 -8.21 11.56 -16.42
C SER A 26 -6.96 10.70 -16.23
N CYS A 27 -6.82 10.07 -15.08
CA CYS A 27 -5.74 9.11 -14.81
C CYS A 27 -5.96 7.77 -15.54
N LYS A 28 -4.89 6.97 -15.59
CA LYS A 28 -4.90 5.64 -16.23
C LYS A 28 -5.98 4.72 -15.64
N LYS A 29 -6.20 4.74 -14.32
CA LYS A 29 -7.18 3.87 -13.65
C LYS A 29 -8.63 4.24 -13.93
N VAL A 30 -8.96 5.52 -13.97
CA VAL A 30 -10.30 5.96 -14.41
C VAL A 30 -10.55 5.56 -15.87
N LYS A 31 -9.55 5.68 -16.75
CA LYS A 31 -9.65 5.18 -18.13
C LYS A 31 -9.91 3.67 -18.18
N LEU A 32 -9.22 2.88 -17.35
CA LEU A 32 -9.46 1.43 -17.27
C LEU A 32 -10.90 1.11 -16.83
N ALA A 33 -11.43 1.81 -15.81
CA ALA A 33 -12.81 1.63 -15.36
C ALA A 33 -13.82 1.95 -16.48
N CYS A 34 -13.63 3.06 -17.20
CA CYS A 34 -14.49 3.46 -18.32
C CYS A 34 -14.40 2.47 -19.49
N ARG A 35 -13.21 2.02 -19.85
CA ARG A 35 -13.00 1.00 -20.90
C ARG A 35 -13.62 -0.33 -20.54
N ARG A 36 -13.49 -0.77 -19.28
CA ARG A 36 -14.16 -1.98 -18.78
C ARG A 36 -15.68 -1.86 -18.94
N PHE A 37 -16.26 -0.74 -18.54
CA PHE A 37 -17.70 -0.49 -18.72
C PHE A 37 -18.12 -0.58 -20.17
N LEU A 38 -17.45 0.14 -21.08
CA LEU A 38 -17.77 0.14 -22.52
C LEU A 38 -17.60 -1.26 -23.14
N ARG A 39 -16.52 -1.95 -22.83
CA ARG A 39 -16.26 -3.34 -23.26
C ARG A 39 -17.36 -4.30 -22.78
N ASP A 40 -17.74 -4.18 -21.51
CA ASP A 40 -18.74 -5.07 -20.92
C ASP A 40 -20.15 -4.79 -21.48
N LEU A 41 -20.46 -3.55 -21.90
CA LEU A 41 -21.67 -3.24 -22.66
C LEU A 41 -21.69 -4.01 -24.00
N GLU A 42 -20.60 -4.06 -24.72
CA GLU A 42 -20.51 -4.84 -25.97
C GLU A 42 -20.65 -6.36 -25.68
N ARG A 43 -19.93 -6.86 -24.65
CA ARG A 43 -20.03 -8.27 -24.23
C ARG A 43 -21.43 -8.66 -23.77
N SER A 44 -22.20 -7.75 -23.22
CA SER A 44 -23.56 -8.02 -22.75
C SER A 44 -24.53 -8.40 -23.87
N LYS A 45 -24.20 -8.11 -25.12
CA LYS A 45 -24.95 -8.53 -26.32
C LYS A 45 -24.82 -10.02 -26.61
N ASP A 46 -23.73 -10.66 -26.15
CA ASP A 46 -23.55 -12.10 -26.24
C ASP A 46 -24.45 -12.83 -25.23
N PRO A 47 -25.31 -13.76 -25.67
CA PRO A 47 -26.13 -14.56 -24.75
C PRO A 47 -25.33 -15.34 -23.72
N ALA A 48 -24.11 -15.78 -24.04
CA ALA A 48 -23.25 -16.54 -23.13
C ALA A 48 -22.62 -15.68 -22.02
N TYR A 49 -22.57 -14.36 -22.20
CA TYR A 49 -22.08 -13.46 -21.16
C TYR A 49 -23.13 -13.31 -20.05
N PRO A 50 -22.81 -13.61 -18.79
CA PRO A 50 -23.84 -13.74 -17.74
C PRO A 50 -24.45 -12.40 -17.30
N TRP A 51 -23.80 -11.26 -17.65
CA TRP A 51 -24.20 -9.94 -17.17
C TRP A 51 -24.90 -9.14 -18.25
N ARG A 52 -25.91 -8.34 -17.84
CA ARG A 52 -26.52 -7.26 -18.66
C ARG A 52 -26.56 -5.95 -17.89
N PHE A 53 -26.53 -4.87 -18.62
CA PHE A 53 -26.71 -3.54 -18.06
C PHE A 53 -28.20 -3.18 -18.10
N ASP A 54 -28.79 -3.02 -16.91
CA ASP A 54 -30.20 -2.64 -16.73
C ASP A 54 -30.26 -1.14 -16.48
N GLU A 55 -30.62 -0.39 -17.52
CA GLU A 55 -30.63 1.09 -17.49
C GLU A 55 -31.59 1.65 -16.43
N GLU A 56 -32.72 0.97 -16.17
CA GLU A 56 -33.65 1.39 -15.13
C GLU A 56 -33.01 1.27 -13.75
N LYS A 57 -32.39 0.11 -13.46
CA LYS A 57 -31.69 -0.08 -12.19
C LYS A 57 -30.49 0.85 -12.04
N ALA A 58 -29.79 1.12 -13.14
CA ALA A 58 -28.65 2.04 -13.16
C ALA A 58 -29.04 3.47 -12.82
N ALA A 59 -30.11 3.99 -13.44
CA ALA A 59 -30.54 5.36 -13.23
C ALA A 59 -31.26 5.59 -11.89
N ARG A 60 -31.83 4.53 -11.30
CA ARG A 60 -32.68 4.62 -10.12
C ARG A 60 -32.02 5.26 -8.89
N PRO A 61 -30.80 4.92 -8.48
CA PRO A 61 -30.13 5.57 -7.35
C PRO A 61 -29.82 7.05 -7.62
N CYS A 62 -29.34 7.39 -8.80
CA CYS A 62 -29.10 8.79 -9.19
C CYS A 62 -30.37 9.61 -9.13
N ASN A 63 -31.43 9.15 -9.80
CA ASN A 63 -32.73 9.82 -9.80
C ASN A 63 -33.33 9.93 -8.39
N PHE A 64 -33.08 8.95 -7.53
CA PHE A 64 -33.52 9.00 -6.14
C PHE A 64 -32.78 10.09 -5.37
N ILE A 65 -31.47 10.15 -5.48
CA ILE A 65 -30.62 11.14 -4.80
C ILE A 65 -31.02 12.55 -5.25
N GLU A 66 -31.05 12.81 -6.55
CA GLU A 66 -31.34 14.13 -7.10
C GLU A 66 -32.78 14.60 -6.82
N ARG A 67 -33.74 13.68 -6.76
CA ARG A 67 -35.17 14.02 -6.59
C ARG A 67 -35.59 14.11 -5.13
N PHE A 68 -35.04 13.29 -4.25
CA PHE A 68 -35.58 13.14 -2.89
C PHE A 68 -34.66 13.65 -1.80
N LEU A 69 -33.35 13.80 -2.06
CA LEU A 69 -32.45 14.40 -1.09
C LEU A 69 -32.29 15.89 -1.32
N SER A 70 -31.95 16.58 -0.27
CA SER A 70 -31.70 18.04 -0.30
C SER A 70 -30.27 18.33 0.13
N PRO A 71 -29.60 19.30 -0.50
CA PRO A 71 -28.29 19.75 -0.03
C PRO A 71 -28.40 20.25 1.42
N THR A 72 -27.35 19.96 2.20
CA THR A 72 -27.29 20.37 3.61
C THR A 72 -26.15 21.34 3.87
N LYS A 73 -25.33 21.59 2.86
CA LYS A 73 -24.16 22.47 2.90
C LYS A 73 -24.02 23.18 1.56
N GLY A 74 -23.41 24.37 1.60
CA GLY A 74 -23.27 25.23 0.42
C GLY A 74 -24.58 25.91 0.01
N ASP A 75 -24.49 26.75 -1.01
CA ASP A 75 -25.61 27.53 -1.56
C ASP A 75 -26.13 26.81 -2.82
N TYR A 76 -26.77 25.65 -2.61
CA TYR A 76 -27.33 24.83 -3.68
C TYR A 76 -28.84 24.62 -3.46
N ASP A 77 -29.62 24.93 -4.47
CA ASP A 77 -31.08 24.77 -4.43
C ASP A 77 -31.51 23.31 -4.48
N ARG A 78 -30.76 22.47 -5.15
CA ARG A 78 -31.08 21.04 -5.33
C ARG A 78 -29.83 20.16 -5.36
N MET A 79 -30.02 18.89 -5.07
CA MET A 79 -29.02 17.87 -5.24
C MET A 79 -28.83 17.58 -6.73
N GLU A 80 -27.60 17.69 -7.21
CA GLU A 80 -27.21 17.34 -8.57
C GLU A 80 -25.93 16.53 -8.55
N LEU A 81 -25.97 15.33 -9.15
CA LEU A 81 -24.81 14.45 -9.22
C LEU A 81 -23.91 14.82 -10.39
N MET A 82 -22.62 14.84 -10.14
CA MET A 82 -21.59 15.01 -11.15
C MET A 82 -21.54 13.81 -12.12
N PRO A 83 -21.07 13.99 -13.36
CA PRO A 83 -20.97 12.90 -14.33
C PRO A 83 -20.20 11.67 -13.80
N TRP A 84 -19.10 11.89 -13.07
CA TRP A 84 -18.35 10.80 -12.46
C TRP A 84 -19.13 10.06 -11.36
N GLN A 85 -19.95 10.78 -10.58
CA GLN A 85 -20.80 10.17 -9.56
C GLN A 85 -21.89 9.33 -10.23
N CYS A 86 -22.54 9.87 -11.28
CA CYS A 86 -23.48 9.09 -12.07
C CYS A 86 -22.83 7.85 -12.68
N PHE A 87 -21.58 7.94 -13.17
CA PHE A 87 -20.84 6.78 -13.67
C PHE A 87 -20.64 5.71 -12.59
N VAL A 88 -20.24 6.11 -11.38
CA VAL A 88 -20.05 5.18 -10.24
C VAL A 88 -21.37 4.52 -9.86
N GLU A 89 -22.43 5.31 -9.63
CA GLU A 89 -23.74 4.80 -9.21
C GLU A 89 -24.36 3.88 -10.27
N CYS A 90 -24.35 4.29 -11.53
CA CYS A 90 -24.90 3.47 -12.61
C CYS A 90 -24.16 2.13 -12.74
N ASN A 91 -22.86 2.11 -12.53
CA ASN A 91 -22.11 0.84 -12.53
C ASN A 91 -22.46 -0.03 -11.33
N LEU A 92 -22.45 0.51 -10.11
CA LEU A 92 -22.71 -0.27 -8.89
C LEU A 92 -24.10 -0.94 -8.92
N TYR A 93 -25.10 -0.30 -9.52
CA TYR A 93 -26.48 -0.77 -9.46
C TYR A 93 -27.04 -1.31 -10.79
N GLY A 94 -26.48 -0.90 -11.93
CA GLY A 94 -27.03 -1.23 -13.24
C GLY A 94 -26.63 -2.60 -13.79
N TRP A 95 -25.50 -3.11 -13.42
CA TRP A 95 -25.07 -4.44 -13.87
C TRP A 95 -25.76 -5.53 -13.08
N VAL A 96 -26.48 -6.41 -13.78
CA VAL A 96 -27.22 -7.51 -13.19
C VAL A 96 -26.97 -8.83 -13.94
N ASP A 97 -27.10 -9.91 -13.23
CA ASP A 97 -27.13 -11.25 -13.78
C ASP A 97 -28.36 -11.45 -14.67
N LYS A 98 -28.20 -12.06 -15.85
CA LYS A 98 -29.27 -12.22 -16.84
C LYS A 98 -30.39 -13.12 -16.38
N GLU A 99 -30.09 -14.15 -15.59
CA GLU A 99 -31.05 -15.15 -15.14
C GLU A 99 -31.76 -14.71 -13.86
N THR A 100 -30.98 -14.27 -12.86
CA THR A 100 -31.52 -13.97 -11.53
C THR A 100 -31.92 -12.51 -11.37
N GLY A 101 -31.43 -11.61 -12.22
CA GLY A 101 -31.60 -10.16 -12.08
C GLY A 101 -30.90 -9.56 -10.86
N LEU A 102 -30.07 -10.34 -10.16
CA LEU A 102 -29.33 -9.86 -8.99
C LEU A 102 -28.10 -9.04 -9.40
N ARG A 103 -27.67 -8.16 -8.51
CA ARG A 103 -26.52 -7.27 -8.71
C ARG A 103 -25.22 -8.04 -8.99
N ARG A 104 -24.49 -7.61 -10.05
CA ARG A 104 -23.16 -8.12 -10.38
C ARG A 104 -22.14 -7.70 -9.33
N TYR A 105 -21.98 -6.41 -9.10
CA TYR A 105 -20.97 -5.88 -8.19
C TYR A 105 -21.43 -6.00 -6.73
N ARG A 106 -20.59 -6.64 -5.92
CA ARG A 106 -20.83 -6.82 -4.48
C ARG A 106 -19.87 -6.00 -3.63
N GLU A 107 -18.76 -5.57 -4.23
CA GLU A 107 -17.77 -4.70 -3.60
C GLU A 107 -17.40 -3.56 -4.55
N GLY A 108 -17.30 -2.35 -4.03
CA GLY A 108 -16.87 -1.15 -4.75
C GLY A 108 -15.76 -0.41 -4.02
N LEU A 109 -14.66 -0.08 -4.70
CA LEU A 109 -13.60 0.80 -4.20
C LEU A 109 -13.67 2.14 -4.92
N ILE A 110 -13.78 3.22 -4.16
CA ILE A 110 -13.87 4.60 -4.68
C ILE A 110 -12.77 5.42 -4.02
N VAL A 111 -11.78 5.83 -4.80
CA VAL A 111 -10.67 6.69 -4.35
C VAL A 111 -10.74 7.99 -5.10
N VAL A 112 -11.03 9.09 -4.40
CA VAL A 112 -11.07 10.45 -4.97
C VAL A 112 -10.57 11.46 -3.94
N GLY A 113 -9.99 12.56 -4.38
CA GLY A 113 -9.45 13.61 -3.51
C GLY A 113 -10.46 14.18 -2.52
N THR A 114 -9.98 14.87 -1.51
CA THR A 114 -10.83 15.56 -0.53
C THR A 114 -11.68 16.63 -1.21
N GLY A 115 -12.94 16.82 -0.76
CA GLY A 115 -13.83 17.86 -1.29
C GLY A 115 -14.61 17.47 -2.55
N ASN A 116 -14.44 16.27 -3.10
CA ASN A 116 -15.15 15.81 -4.31
C ASN A 116 -16.61 15.36 -4.06
N GLY A 117 -17.19 15.57 -2.89
CA GLY A 117 -18.59 15.22 -2.61
C GLY A 117 -18.84 13.78 -2.16
N LYS A 118 -17.79 13.07 -1.68
CA LYS A 118 -17.88 11.68 -1.19
C LYS A 118 -19.00 11.47 -0.17
N SER A 119 -18.97 12.20 0.94
CA SER A 119 -19.89 11.99 2.07
C SER A 119 -21.36 12.22 1.69
N THR A 120 -21.63 13.19 0.81
CA THR A 120 -22.97 13.49 0.28
C THR A 120 -23.49 12.32 -0.57
N MET A 121 -22.67 11.76 -1.45
CA MET A 121 -23.01 10.60 -2.27
C MET A 121 -23.25 9.36 -1.40
N LEU A 122 -22.40 9.11 -0.40
CA LEU A 122 -22.56 7.97 0.51
C LEU A 122 -23.82 8.04 1.36
N ALA A 123 -24.17 9.24 1.85
CA ALA A 123 -25.44 9.45 2.56
C ALA A 123 -26.64 9.14 1.66
N GLY A 124 -26.55 9.49 0.37
CA GLY A 124 -27.50 9.10 -0.66
C GLY A 124 -27.64 7.61 -0.83
N ASN A 125 -26.49 6.91 -0.98
CA ASN A 125 -26.45 5.45 -1.08
C ASN A 125 -27.06 4.77 0.15
N ALA A 126 -26.71 5.21 1.35
CA ALA A 126 -27.26 4.65 2.59
C ALA A 126 -28.79 4.80 2.66
N THR A 127 -29.30 5.98 2.27
CA THR A 127 -30.74 6.25 2.27
C THR A 127 -31.46 5.43 1.19
N TYR A 128 -30.89 5.34 -0.01
CA TYR A 128 -31.41 4.50 -1.11
C TYR A 128 -31.46 3.03 -0.71
N GLY A 129 -30.36 2.52 -0.15
CA GLY A 129 -30.24 1.12 0.30
C GLY A 129 -31.28 0.75 1.35
N ALA A 130 -31.65 1.69 2.23
CA ALA A 130 -32.66 1.43 3.26
C ALA A 130 -34.09 1.40 2.73
N CYS A 131 -34.43 2.17 1.66
CA CYS A 131 -35.83 2.35 1.27
C CYS A 131 -36.16 1.95 -0.17
N LYS A 132 -35.20 1.77 -1.07
CA LYS A 132 -35.43 1.58 -2.51
C LYS A 132 -34.64 0.43 -3.17
N ASP A 133 -33.70 -0.19 -2.48
CA ASP A 133 -32.93 -1.33 -3.01
C ASP A 133 -33.65 -2.68 -2.93
N ASN A 134 -34.95 -2.65 -2.61
CA ASN A 134 -35.86 -3.79 -2.56
C ASN A 134 -35.45 -4.94 -1.62
N GLU A 135 -34.68 -4.65 -0.58
CA GLU A 135 -34.31 -5.61 0.45
C GLU A 135 -35.10 -5.35 1.74
N ARG A 136 -35.94 -6.30 2.12
CA ARG A 136 -36.72 -6.18 3.36
C ARG A 136 -35.84 -6.49 4.57
N GLY A 137 -35.94 -5.69 5.62
CA GLY A 137 -35.10 -5.81 6.80
C GLY A 137 -33.63 -5.45 6.51
N ALA A 138 -33.40 -4.49 5.59
CA ALA A 138 -32.07 -4.03 5.24
C ALA A 138 -31.40 -3.30 6.40
N ASP A 139 -30.30 -3.84 6.91
CA ASP A 139 -29.39 -3.11 7.80
C ASP A 139 -28.28 -2.46 6.97
N ILE A 140 -28.18 -1.14 7.06
CA ILE A 140 -27.15 -0.33 6.43
C ILE A 140 -26.16 0.14 7.50
N TYR A 141 -24.89 -0.20 7.35
CA TYR A 141 -23.86 0.21 8.29
C TYR A 141 -22.90 1.22 7.67
N LEU A 142 -22.79 2.38 8.33
CA LEU A 142 -21.78 3.40 8.06
C LEU A 142 -20.62 3.15 9.04
N LEU A 143 -19.47 2.78 8.49
CA LEU A 143 -18.33 2.24 9.21
C LEU A 143 -17.14 3.19 9.07
N ALA A 144 -16.49 3.52 10.18
CA ALA A 144 -15.26 4.29 10.18
C ALA A 144 -14.33 3.80 11.31
N ASN A 145 -13.10 4.28 11.30
CA ASN A 145 -12.10 3.90 12.29
C ASN A 145 -12.47 4.42 13.69
N SER A 146 -13.06 5.61 13.78
CA SER A 146 -13.56 6.17 15.04
C SER A 146 -15.07 6.41 15.00
N LYS A 147 -15.68 6.57 16.20
CA LYS A 147 -17.10 6.87 16.32
C LYS A 147 -17.44 8.27 15.79
N GLU A 148 -16.54 9.22 15.98
CA GLU A 148 -16.68 10.59 15.51
C GLU A 148 -16.73 10.62 13.97
N GLN A 149 -15.83 9.89 13.31
CA GLN A 149 -15.80 9.79 11.85
C GLN A 149 -17.04 9.09 11.29
N ALA A 150 -17.44 7.93 11.85
CA ALA A 150 -18.67 7.26 11.48
C ALA A 150 -19.89 8.17 11.63
N GLY A 151 -19.84 9.10 12.58
CA GLY A 151 -20.84 10.14 12.82
C GLY A 151 -20.96 11.17 11.69
N ILE A 152 -19.91 11.42 10.93
CA ILE A 152 -19.92 12.46 9.86
C ILE A 152 -20.91 12.08 8.76
N VAL A 153 -20.74 10.92 8.13
CA VAL A 153 -21.65 10.44 7.08
C VAL A 153 -23.05 10.16 7.63
N PHE A 154 -23.13 9.65 8.85
CA PHE A 154 -24.43 9.39 9.51
C PHE A 154 -25.22 10.68 9.76
N ASN A 155 -24.57 11.74 10.24
CA ASN A 155 -25.20 13.03 10.45
C ASN A 155 -25.58 13.69 9.13
N GLU A 156 -24.77 13.55 8.09
CA GLU A 156 -25.10 14.00 6.75
C GLU A 156 -26.38 13.31 6.24
N CYS A 157 -26.46 11.98 6.36
CA CYS A 157 -27.64 11.19 6.02
C CYS A 157 -28.89 11.67 6.80
N ARG A 158 -28.77 11.87 8.12
CA ARG A 158 -29.86 12.40 8.96
C ARG A 158 -30.31 13.78 8.50
N SER A 159 -29.38 14.64 8.17
CA SER A 159 -29.66 16.03 7.75
C SER A 159 -30.35 16.04 6.39
N GLN A 160 -29.89 15.28 5.42
CA GLN A 160 -30.52 15.13 4.11
C GLN A 160 -31.95 14.59 4.21
N ILE A 161 -32.17 13.56 5.05
CA ILE A 161 -33.50 13.00 5.28
C ILE A 161 -34.42 14.04 5.93
N ARG A 162 -33.96 14.78 6.96
CA ARG A 162 -34.73 15.81 7.64
C ARG A 162 -35.10 16.98 6.73
N ALA A 163 -34.17 17.39 5.87
CA ALA A 163 -34.41 18.48 4.91
C ALA A 163 -35.39 18.09 3.80
N SER A 164 -35.55 16.79 3.53
CA SER A 164 -36.41 16.29 2.48
C SER A 164 -37.88 16.25 2.91
N ARG A 165 -38.74 17.02 2.26
CA ARG A 165 -40.21 16.99 2.47
C ARG A 165 -40.85 15.61 2.21
N TYR A 166 -40.20 14.78 1.38
CA TYR A 166 -40.68 13.45 1.00
C TYR A 166 -40.22 12.37 1.95
N LEU A 167 -38.98 12.45 2.45
CA LEU A 167 -38.36 11.41 3.28
C LEU A 167 -38.56 11.65 4.76
N SER A 168 -38.59 12.92 5.20
CA SER A 168 -38.76 13.28 6.62
C SER A 168 -39.95 12.60 7.30
N PRO A 169 -41.18 12.53 6.67
CA PRO A 169 -42.32 11.87 7.31
C PRO A 169 -42.24 10.32 7.29
N ARG A 170 -41.32 9.76 6.51
CA ARG A 170 -41.20 8.29 6.29
C ARG A 170 -40.09 7.63 7.07
N PHE A 171 -39.11 8.40 7.51
CA PHE A 171 -38.01 7.95 8.31
C PHE A 171 -38.09 8.42 9.74
N ARG A 172 -37.73 7.56 10.66
CA ARG A 172 -37.72 7.84 12.11
C ARG A 172 -36.28 7.93 12.61
N PRO A 173 -35.68 9.15 12.70
CA PRO A 173 -34.34 9.34 13.20
C PRO A 173 -34.34 9.25 14.74
N LEU A 174 -33.55 8.28 15.27
CA LEU A 174 -33.27 8.11 16.68
C LEU A 174 -31.78 8.38 16.98
N ARG A 175 -31.40 8.28 18.24
CA ARG A 175 -30.01 8.50 18.66
C ARG A 175 -29.05 7.44 18.13
N ASP A 176 -29.50 6.19 18.04
CA ASP A 176 -28.72 5.00 17.66
C ASP A 176 -28.82 4.61 16.18
N GLY A 177 -29.73 5.25 15.43
CA GLY A 177 -29.96 4.93 14.03
C GLY A 177 -31.07 5.76 13.39
N VAL A 178 -31.22 5.58 12.09
CA VAL A 178 -32.35 6.09 11.30
C VAL A 178 -33.13 4.89 10.79
N TYR A 179 -34.42 4.84 11.04
CA TYR A 179 -35.28 3.69 10.76
C TYR A 179 -36.29 4.00 9.66
N TYR A 180 -36.48 3.05 8.75
CA TYR A 180 -37.52 3.08 7.72
C TYR A 180 -38.47 1.92 7.97
N ASP A 181 -39.55 2.21 8.73
CA ASP A 181 -40.43 1.17 9.28
C ASP A 181 -41.18 0.39 8.19
N ALA A 182 -41.50 1.04 7.03
CA ALA A 182 -42.21 0.38 5.91
C ALA A 182 -41.48 -0.86 5.34
N MET A 183 -40.14 -0.90 5.44
CA MET A 183 -39.31 -2.03 4.99
C MET A 183 -38.60 -2.72 6.14
N ASN A 184 -38.87 -2.33 7.39
CA ASN A 184 -38.11 -2.80 8.58
C ASN A 184 -36.60 -2.61 8.40
N ALA A 185 -36.19 -1.49 7.81
CA ALA A 185 -34.80 -1.19 7.51
C ALA A 185 -34.20 -0.18 8.48
N SER A 186 -32.87 -0.21 8.62
CA SER A 186 -32.15 0.71 9.51
C SER A 186 -30.82 1.17 8.93
N ILE A 187 -30.44 2.44 9.24
CA ILE A 187 -29.13 3.00 8.95
C ILE A 187 -28.45 3.29 10.29
N LYS A 188 -27.26 2.72 10.51
CA LYS A 188 -26.54 2.81 11.78
C LYS A 188 -25.08 3.12 11.57
N ALA A 189 -24.51 4.03 12.38
CA ALA A 189 -23.07 4.24 12.46
C ALA A 189 -22.43 3.22 13.40
N ARG A 190 -21.25 2.70 13.03
CA ARG A 190 -20.45 1.79 13.85
C ARG A 190 -18.97 2.11 13.69
N ALA A 191 -18.22 1.98 14.78
CA ALA A 191 -16.77 2.13 14.78
C ALA A 191 -16.07 0.77 14.96
N SER A 192 -14.80 0.70 14.57
CA SER A 192 -13.99 -0.51 14.65
C SER A 192 -13.80 -1.04 16.07
N ASP A 193 -13.86 -0.18 17.09
CA ASP A 193 -13.69 -0.50 18.50
C ASP A 193 -14.97 -1.00 19.19
N SER A 194 -16.10 -1.04 18.47
CA SER A 194 -17.37 -1.44 19.07
C SER A 194 -17.39 -2.93 19.44
N ARG A 195 -17.61 -3.21 20.74
CA ARG A 195 -17.61 -4.58 21.30
C ARG A 195 -18.77 -5.48 20.87
N LYS A 196 -19.79 -4.93 20.17
CA LYS A 196 -21.03 -5.66 19.78
C LYS A 196 -21.15 -5.77 18.26
N LEU A 197 -20.23 -6.53 17.64
CA LEU A 197 -20.26 -6.78 16.20
C LEU A 197 -20.91 -8.11 15.81
N ASP A 198 -21.27 -8.97 16.80
CA ASP A 198 -21.73 -10.33 16.51
C ASP A 198 -23.17 -10.43 15.97
N GLY A 199 -24.02 -9.47 16.26
CA GLY A 199 -25.44 -9.44 15.81
C GLY A 199 -25.69 -8.75 14.47
N LEU A 200 -24.67 -8.41 13.69
CA LEU A 200 -24.83 -7.67 12.43
C LEU A 200 -25.39 -8.56 11.30
N ASN A 201 -26.28 -7.99 10.49
CA ASN A 201 -26.83 -8.62 9.28
C ASN A 201 -26.87 -7.60 8.13
N PRO A 202 -25.69 -7.14 7.65
CA PRO A 202 -25.62 -6.05 6.71
C PRO A 202 -26.18 -6.43 5.34
N HIS A 203 -27.06 -5.59 4.80
CA HIS A 203 -27.39 -5.53 3.38
C HIS A 203 -26.40 -4.61 2.66
N MET A 204 -26.05 -3.48 3.29
CA MET A 204 -25.04 -2.56 2.78
C MET A 204 -24.07 -2.18 3.90
N ALA A 205 -22.79 -2.13 3.57
CA ALA A 205 -21.73 -1.67 4.45
C ALA A 205 -20.87 -0.65 3.73
N ILE A 206 -20.76 0.54 4.30
CA ILE A 206 -19.99 1.65 3.74
C ILE A 206 -18.81 1.91 4.68
N PHE A 207 -17.61 1.61 4.23
CA PHE A 207 -16.37 1.90 4.93
C PHE A 207 -15.85 3.26 4.46
N ASP A 208 -16.00 4.25 5.33
CA ASP A 208 -15.48 5.60 5.08
C ASP A 208 -14.04 5.71 5.57
N GLU A 209 -13.21 6.43 4.78
CA GLU A 209 -11.79 6.66 5.01
C GLU A 209 -11.03 5.36 5.34
N ILE A 210 -11.17 4.36 4.41
CA ILE A 210 -10.53 3.04 4.58
C ILE A 210 -9.00 3.13 4.75
N HIS A 211 -8.37 4.24 4.35
CA HIS A 211 -6.94 4.50 4.54
C HIS A 211 -6.51 4.60 6.01
N GLU A 212 -7.43 4.86 6.93
CA GLU A 212 -7.13 4.95 8.36
C GLU A 212 -7.16 3.59 9.06
N TYR A 213 -7.67 2.55 8.40
CA TYR A 213 -7.75 1.21 8.98
C TYR A 213 -6.38 0.54 8.98
N ARG A 214 -6.00 -0.02 10.12
CA ARG A 214 -4.71 -0.70 10.32
C ARG A 214 -4.78 -2.21 10.18
N ASP A 215 -5.97 -2.79 10.28
CA ASP A 215 -6.19 -4.22 10.17
C ASP A 215 -7.52 -4.55 9.47
N PHE A 216 -7.69 -5.82 9.13
CA PHE A 216 -8.88 -6.33 8.44
C PHE A 216 -9.99 -6.81 9.38
N LYS A 217 -9.87 -6.63 10.68
CA LYS A 217 -10.76 -7.26 11.67
C LYS A 217 -12.22 -6.92 11.42
N LEU A 218 -12.57 -5.63 11.34
CA LEU A 218 -13.95 -5.19 11.09
C LEU A 218 -14.42 -5.60 9.69
N ILE A 219 -13.56 -5.45 8.68
CA ILE A 219 -13.84 -5.79 7.29
C ILE A 219 -14.18 -7.27 7.17
N ASN A 220 -13.38 -8.16 7.77
CA ASN A 220 -13.60 -9.60 7.75
C ASN A 220 -14.89 -10.01 8.49
N ILE A 221 -15.26 -9.32 9.57
CA ILE A 221 -16.54 -9.53 10.24
C ILE A 221 -17.68 -9.21 9.28
N ILE A 222 -17.67 -8.07 8.63
CA ILE A 222 -18.71 -7.64 7.68
C ILE A 222 -18.77 -8.60 6.49
N LYS A 223 -17.63 -8.93 5.86
CA LYS A 223 -17.58 -9.86 4.71
C LYS A 223 -18.21 -11.23 5.03
N ARG A 224 -17.99 -11.75 6.23
CA ARG A 224 -18.64 -13.00 6.67
C ARG A 224 -20.14 -12.87 6.92
N LYS A 225 -20.62 -11.70 7.30
CA LYS A 225 -22.03 -11.47 7.66
C LYS A 225 -22.92 -11.17 6.44
N VAL A 226 -22.38 -10.52 5.40
CA VAL A 226 -23.15 -10.19 4.18
C VAL A 226 -23.56 -11.41 3.35
N VAL A 227 -22.94 -12.56 3.55
CA VAL A 227 -23.20 -13.81 2.79
C VAL A 227 -24.67 -14.27 2.84
N LYS A 228 -25.41 -13.86 3.88
CA LYS A 228 -26.83 -14.19 4.05
C LYS A 228 -27.78 -13.39 3.15
N ARG A 229 -27.29 -12.33 2.51
CA ARG A 229 -28.09 -11.45 1.65
C ARG A 229 -27.95 -11.85 0.18
N ALA A 230 -29.03 -11.72 -0.58
CA ALA A 230 -29.04 -12.10 -2.00
C ALA A 230 -28.16 -11.16 -2.84
N GLN A 231 -28.21 -9.86 -2.57
CA GLN A 231 -27.47 -8.84 -3.32
C GLN A 231 -26.83 -7.77 -2.41
N PRO A 232 -25.92 -8.17 -1.49
CA PRO A 232 -25.27 -7.23 -0.60
C PRO A 232 -24.35 -6.28 -1.37
N LEU A 233 -24.04 -5.11 -0.78
CA LEU A 233 -23.07 -4.17 -1.32
C LEU A 233 -22.15 -3.67 -0.23
N ILE A 234 -20.84 -3.81 -0.44
CA ILE A 234 -19.80 -3.22 0.39
C ILE A 234 -19.12 -2.12 -0.42
N ILE A 235 -19.12 -0.90 0.11
CA ILE A 235 -18.45 0.25 -0.50
C ILE A 235 -17.27 0.65 0.38
N TYR A 236 -16.08 0.68 -0.19
CA TYR A 236 -14.87 1.27 0.39
C TYR A 236 -14.65 2.62 -0.27
N ILE A 237 -14.65 3.69 0.51
CA ILE A 237 -14.43 5.03 -0.02
C ILE A 237 -13.37 5.76 0.78
N THR A 238 -12.51 6.52 0.08
CA THR A 238 -11.36 7.12 0.73
C THR A 238 -10.65 8.13 -0.19
N THR A 239 -9.73 8.88 0.41
CA THR A 239 -8.53 9.40 -0.25
C THR A 239 -7.38 8.39 -0.11
N MET A 240 -6.25 8.63 -0.74
CA MET A 240 -5.02 7.91 -0.38
C MET A 240 -4.60 8.31 1.03
N GLY A 241 -3.96 7.39 1.74
CA GLY A 241 -3.48 7.58 3.11
C GLY A 241 -1.99 7.31 3.23
N ASN A 242 -1.45 7.66 4.39
CA ASN A 242 -0.03 7.41 4.71
C ASN A 242 0.19 6.02 5.36
N VAL A 243 -0.86 5.20 5.52
CA VAL A 243 -0.74 3.84 6.06
C VAL A 243 -0.39 2.90 4.91
N ILE A 244 0.86 2.58 4.77
CA ILE A 244 1.41 1.88 3.60
C ILE A 244 1.02 0.39 3.57
N ASP A 245 0.80 -0.25 4.75
CA ASP A 245 0.50 -1.69 4.87
C ASP A 245 -0.91 -1.95 5.43
N GLY A 246 -1.81 -0.99 5.30
CA GLY A 246 -3.20 -1.11 5.75
C GLY A 246 -4.10 -1.79 4.71
N PRO A 247 -5.38 -2.01 5.07
CA PRO A 247 -6.38 -2.58 4.15
C PRO A 247 -6.50 -1.83 2.82
N LEU A 248 -6.28 -0.51 2.79
CA LEU A 248 -6.33 0.25 1.54
C LEU A 248 -5.28 -0.23 0.53
N ALA A 249 -4.02 -0.45 0.94
CA ALA A 249 -2.98 -0.91 0.03
C ALA A 249 -3.35 -2.25 -0.62
N TYR A 250 -3.85 -3.20 0.18
CA TYR A 250 -4.33 -4.48 -0.32
C TYR A 250 -5.50 -4.33 -1.29
N PHE A 251 -6.52 -3.52 -0.96
CA PHE A 251 -7.67 -3.32 -1.84
C PHE A 251 -7.29 -2.57 -3.12
N TYR A 252 -6.41 -1.60 -3.02
CA TYR A 252 -5.94 -0.85 -4.17
C TYR A 252 -5.29 -1.76 -5.23
N ASP A 253 -4.44 -2.68 -4.80
CA ASP A 253 -3.81 -3.66 -5.68
C ASP A 253 -4.86 -4.65 -6.22
N LEU A 254 -5.66 -5.25 -5.34
CA LEU A 254 -6.67 -6.23 -5.70
C LEU A 254 -7.69 -5.69 -6.72
N PHE A 255 -8.22 -4.48 -6.48
CA PHE A 255 -9.19 -3.86 -7.38
C PHE A 255 -8.55 -3.36 -8.68
N THR A 256 -7.27 -2.95 -8.65
CA THR A 256 -6.50 -2.63 -9.85
C THR A 256 -6.31 -3.88 -10.72
N ASP A 257 -5.94 -5.01 -10.12
CA ASP A 257 -5.79 -6.29 -10.81
C ASP A 257 -7.13 -6.78 -11.40
N ALA A 258 -8.24 -6.55 -10.70
CA ALA A 258 -9.58 -6.83 -11.23
C ALA A 258 -9.93 -5.99 -12.47
N MET A 259 -9.50 -4.72 -12.52
CA MET A 259 -9.68 -3.87 -13.70
C MET A 259 -8.76 -4.23 -14.87
N GLN A 260 -7.61 -4.84 -14.60
CA GLN A 260 -6.60 -5.25 -15.59
C GLN A 260 -6.77 -6.69 -16.08
N ASP A 261 -7.88 -7.35 -15.75
CA ASP A 261 -8.19 -8.75 -16.09
C ASP A 261 -7.11 -9.75 -15.60
N LYS A 262 -6.42 -9.44 -14.49
CA LYS A 262 -5.42 -10.32 -13.88
C LYS A 262 -6.02 -11.33 -12.91
N LEU A 263 -7.28 -11.16 -12.54
CA LEU A 263 -8.02 -12.07 -11.66
C LEU A 263 -8.97 -12.93 -12.48
N THR A 264 -9.39 -14.07 -11.89
CA THR A 264 -10.45 -14.88 -12.50
C THR A 264 -11.75 -14.09 -12.62
N ALA A 265 -12.55 -14.38 -13.64
CA ALA A 265 -13.83 -13.70 -13.87
C ALA A 265 -14.77 -13.79 -12.65
N GLU A 266 -14.79 -14.93 -11.95
CA GLU A 266 -15.59 -15.14 -10.73
C GLU A 266 -15.31 -14.10 -9.65
N VAL A 267 -14.05 -13.69 -9.49
CA VAL A 267 -13.62 -12.69 -8.52
C VAL A 267 -13.78 -11.28 -9.09
N ALA A 268 -13.22 -11.03 -10.28
CA ALA A 268 -13.21 -9.71 -10.90
C ALA A 268 -14.63 -9.17 -11.17
N ASP A 269 -15.59 -10.04 -11.53
CA ASP A 269 -16.97 -9.66 -11.82
C ASP A 269 -17.76 -9.18 -10.61
N ARG A 270 -17.28 -9.45 -9.41
CA ARG A 270 -17.90 -8.96 -8.16
C ARG A 270 -17.35 -7.63 -7.67
N MET A 271 -16.35 -7.07 -8.35
CA MET A 271 -15.57 -5.93 -7.91
C MET A 271 -15.69 -4.77 -8.91
N PHE A 272 -16.07 -3.59 -8.42
CA PHE A 272 -16.05 -2.33 -9.16
C PHE A 272 -15.01 -1.39 -8.56
N ALA A 273 -14.23 -0.70 -9.37
CA ALA A 273 -13.30 0.31 -8.90
C ALA A 273 -13.43 1.62 -9.67
N TYR A 274 -13.33 2.72 -8.93
CA TYR A 274 -13.14 4.06 -9.45
C TYR A 274 -12.01 4.72 -8.67
N ILE A 275 -10.82 4.84 -9.28
CA ILE A 275 -9.62 5.35 -8.64
C ILE A 275 -9.11 6.56 -9.42
N ALA A 276 -9.36 7.75 -8.88
CA ALA A 276 -8.94 9.04 -9.41
C ALA A 276 -7.70 9.53 -8.64
N GLU A 277 -6.57 9.65 -9.34
CA GLU A 277 -5.26 9.96 -8.75
C GLU A 277 -4.38 10.68 -9.77
N LEU A 278 -3.25 11.25 -9.38
CA LEU A 278 -2.21 11.57 -10.36
C LEU A 278 -1.55 10.27 -10.83
N ASP A 279 -1.21 10.22 -12.11
CA ASP A 279 -0.44 9.09 -12.64
C ASP A 279 1.03 9.18 -12.18
N GLU A 280 1.69 8.02 -12.14
CA GLU A 280 3.13 7.96 -11.90
C GLU A 280 3.89 8.81 -12.93
N GLY A 281 4.73 9.74 -12.44
CA GLY A 281 5.49 10.69 -13.25
C GLY A 281 4.76 12.01 -13.54
N ASP A 282 3.50 12.19 -13.13
CA ASP A 282 2.85 13.50 -13.17
C ASP A 282 3.50 14.45 -12.13
N ASP A 283 3.80 15.67 -12.55
CA ASP A 283 4.33 16.69 -11.67
C ASP A 283 3.18 17.29 -10.80
N PRO A 284 3.29 17.26 -9.47
CA PRO A 284 2.32 17.92 -8.58
C PRO A 284 2.21 19.44 -8.80
N ASP A 285 3.20 20.09 -9.37
CA ASP A 285 3.16 21.51 -9.73
C ASP A 285 2.45 21.79 -11.07
N ASP A 286 2.11 20.75 -11.83
CA ASP A 286 1.26 20.90 -13.03
C ASP A 286 -0.22 20.86 -12.63
N TYR A 287 -0.79 22.02 -12.37
CA TYR A 287 -2.19 22.19 -11.96
C TYR A 287 -3.21 21.66 -13.00
N THR A 288 -2.81 21.53 -14.27
CA THR A 288 -3.67 20.99 -15.32
C THR A 288 -3.95 19.49 -15.13
N LYS A 289 -3.09 18.80 -14.38
CA LYS A 289 -3.22 17.38 -14.06
C LYS A 289 -4.12 17.11 -12.84
N TRP A 290 -4.40 18.10 -12.02
CA TRP A 290 -5.14 17.90 -10.77
C TRP A 290 -6.56 17.38 -10.96
N ILE A 291 -7.17 17.64 -12.13
CA ILE A 291 -8.46 17.06 -12.52
C ILE A 291 -8.43 15.52 -12.52
N LYS A 292 -7.26 14.88 -12.69
CA LYS A 292 -7.11 13.42 -12.66
C LYS A 292 -7.48 12.84 -11.29
N ALA A 293 -7.13 13.53 -10.20
CA ALA A 293 -7.44 13.13 -8.81
C ALA A 293 -8.73 13.77 -8.30
N ASN A 294 -9.18 14.86 -8.93
CA ASN A 294 -10.29 15.67 -8.49
C ASN A 294 -11.33 15.86 -9.60
N PRO A 295 -12.15 14.83 -9.89
CA PRO A 295 -13.12 14.90 -11.00
C PRO A 295 -14.23 15.93 -10.80
N SER A 296 -14.36 16.54 -9.63
CA SER A 296 -15.27 17.65 -9.32
C SER A 296 -14.60 19.02 -9.38
N LEU A 297 -13.37 19.09 -9.88
CA LEU A 297 -12.65 20.36 -10.03
C LEU A 297 -13.35 21.28 -11.04
N GLY A 298 -13.54 22.54 -10.67
CA GLY A 298 -14.30 23.54 -11.42
C GLY A 298 -15.78 23.60 -11.07
N THR A 299 -16.29 22.67 -10.24
CA THR A 299 -17.69 22.66 -9.78
C THR A 299 -17.77 22.69 -8.25
N LEU A 300 -17.41 21.59 -7.58
CA LEU A 300 -17.39 21.52 -6.10
C LEU A 300 -16.06 22.03 -5.52
N LEU A 301 -15.01 22.00 -6.29
CA LEU A 301 -13.67 22.44 -5.91
C LEU A 301 -13.21 23.56 -6.83
N HIS A 302 -12.70 24.64 -6.26
CA HIS A 302 -12.15 25.75 -7.02
C HIS A 302 -10.64 25.63 -7.16
N LEU A 303 -10.14 25.70 -8.40
CA LEU A 303 -8.71 25.55 -8.68
C LEU A 303 -7.85 26.57 -7.92
N ASN A 304 -8.33 27.82 -7.81
CA ASN A 304 -7.56 28.87 -7.13
C ASN A 304 -7.37 28.56 -5.64
N ASP A 305 -8.40 28.02 -4.97
CA ASP A 305 -8.32 27.68 -3.55
C ASP A 305 -7.35 26.52 -3.31
N LEU A 306 -7.38 25.51 -4.18
CA LEU A 306 -6.43 24.39 -4.13
C LEU A 306 -4.98 24.84 -4.41
N ARG A 307 -4.79 25.77 -5.36
CA ARG A 307 -3.47 26.35 -5.66
C ARG A 307 -2.91 27.11 -4.46
N GLU A 308 -3.73 27.92 -3.81
CA GLU A 308 -3.31 28.65 -2.61
C GLU A 308 -2.90 27.69 -1.47
N GLN A 309 -3.68 26.63 -1.25
CA GLN A 309 -3.35 25.59 -0.27
C GLN A 309 -2.02 24.91 -0.61
N TRP A 310 -1.80 24.56 -1.89
CA TRP A 310 -0.56 23.96 -2.34
C TRP A 310 0.66 24.86 -2.16
N GLU A 311 0.55 26.14 -2.52
CA GLU A 311 1.66 27.10 -2.36
C GLU A 311 2.07 27.29 -0.88
N ARG A 312 1.14 27.13 0.05
CA ARG A 312 1.43 27.08 1.49
C ARG A 312 2.07 25.75 1.88
N ALA A 313 1.47 24.65 1.46
CA ALA A 313 1.89 23.29 1.80
C ALA A 313 3.31 22.98 1.32
N LYS A 314 3.71 23.48 0.15
CA LYS A 314 5.08 23.30 -0.38
C LYS A 314 6.19 23.73 0.57
N LYS A 315 5.93 24.66 1.49
CA LYS A 315 6.91 25.21 2.41
C LYS A 315 7.19 24.31 3.62
N ILE A 316 6.27 23.39 3.91
CA ILE A 316 6.34 22.51 5.09
C ILE A 316 6.22 21.06 4.61
N PRO A 317 7.27 20.23 4.76
CA PRO A 317 7.30 18.87 4.22
C PRO A 317 6.09 18.00 4.63
N ALA A 318 5.63 18.09 5.87
CA ALA A 318 4.48 17.35 6.37
C ALA A 318 3.16 17.80 5.70
N GLU A 319 2.95 19.12 5.53
CA GLU A 319 1.76 19.66 4.84
C GLU A 319 1.79 19.33 3.34
N ARG A 320 3.00 19.40 2.72
CA ARG A 320 3.18 19.00 1.33
C ARG A 320 2.79 17.55 1.11
N ALA A 321 3.25 16.66 1.98
CA ALA A 321 2.91 15.25 1.93
C ALA A 321 1.41 15.00 2.12
N ASP A 322 0.79 15.66 3.09
CA ASP A 322 -0.65 15.54 3.34
C ASP A 322 -1.48 16.02 2.14
N PHE A 323 -1.10 17.14 1.52
CA PHE A 323 -1.77 17.64 0.31
C PHE A 323 -1.65 16.65 -0.86
N ILE A 324 -0.44 16.15 -1.15
CA ILE A 324 -0.22 15.18 -2.22
C ILE A 324 -1.04 13.92 -1.98
N CYS A 325 -1.09 13.46 -0.74
CA CYS A 325 -1.81 12.25 -0.37
C CYS A 325 -3.33 12.44 -0.45
N LYS A 326 -3.87 13.51 0.15
CA LYS A 326 -5.32 13.70 0.31
C LYS A 326 -5.99 14.42 -0.85
N GLN A 327 -5.28 15.31 -1.54
CA GLN A 327 -5.83 16.06 -2.67
C GLN A 327 -5.48 15.44 -4.02
N LEU A 328 -4.26 14.88 -4.15
CA LEU A 328 -3.79 14.35 -5.41
C LEU A 328 -3.81 12.81 -5.46
N ASN A 329 -4.20 12.17 -4.36
CA ASN A 329 -4.30 10.71 -4.21
C ASN A 329 -3.01 9.96 -4.60
N VAL A 330 -1.86 10.55 -4.30
CA VAL A 330 -0.57 9.90 -4.49
C VAL A 330 -0.04 9.48 -3.12
N THR A 331 0.31 8.21 -2.98
CA THR A 331 0.95 7.73 -1.74
C THR A 331 2.30 8.42 -1.58
N VAL A 332 2.42 9.26 -0.55
CA VAL A 332 3.70 9.85 -0.19
C VAL A 332 4.27 9.04 0.95
N ASN A 333 5.40 8.41 0.70
CA ASN A 333 6.17 7.70 1.73
C ASN A 333 6.84 8.72 2.67
N THR A 334 6.08 9.53 3.37
CA THR A 334 6.57 10.29 4.53
C THR A 334 6.36 9.45 5.76
N ASP A 335 7.15 8.42 5.86
CA ASP A 335 7.32 7.75 7.13
C ASP A 335 8.38 8.51 7.90
N ASP A 336 7.95 9.42 8.76
CA ASP A 336 8.83 10.20 9.64
C ASP A 336 9.74 9.33 10.52
N MET A 337 9.42 8.04 10.62
CA MET A 337 10.20 7.03 11.33
C MET A 337 11.08 6.21 10.38
N ALA A 338 11.02 6.43 9.06
CA ALA A 338 11.89 5.74 8.13
C ALA A 338 13.35 6.08 8.41
N PHE A 339 14.18 5.04 8.46
CA PHE A 339 15.63 5.21 8.62
C PHE A 339 16.22 6.00 7.47
N ILE A 340 15.79 5.68 6.25
CA ILE A 340 16.21 6.33 5.01
C ILE A 340 15.02 6.43 4.04
N GLN A 341 15.00 7.45 3.20
CA GLN A 341 13.96 7.59 2.19
C GLN A 341 14.27 6.74 0.95
N PRO A 342 13.26 6.16 0.26
CA PRO A 342 13.48 5.32 -0.91
C PRO A 342 14.25 6.00 -2.05
N GLU A 343 14.10 7.32 -2.21
CA GLU A 343 14.83 8.10 -3.22
C GLU A 343 16.34 8.11 -2.95
N VAL A 344 16.73 8.12 -1.69
CA VAL A 344 18.15 8.05 -1.28
C VAL A 344 18.71 6.65 -1.54
N LEU A 345 17.94 5.59 -1.23
CA LEU A 345 18.35 4.22 -1.53
C LEU A 345 18.60 4.02 -3.03
N ARG A 346 17.74 4.58 -3.89
CA ARG A 346 17.92 4.53 -5.35
C ARG A 346 19.17 5.24 -5.86
N ARG A 347 19.77 6.13 -5.10
CA ARG A 347 21.05 6.79 -5.44
C ARG A 347 22.26 5.92 -5.14
N ASN A 348 22.10 4.91 -4.26
CA ASN A 348 23.14 3.95 -3.90
C ASN A 348 23.15 2.75 -4.87
N VAL A 349 22.90 3.02 -6.15
CA VAL A 349 22.94 2.05 -7.25
C VAL A 349 24.34 2.08 -7.86
N GLY A 350 25.24 1.32 -7.29
CA GLY A 350 26.59 1.18 -7.80
C GLY A 350 26.90 -0.29 -8.09
N THR A 351 27.76 -0.52 -9.07
CA THR A 351 28.28 -1.86 -9.35
C THR A 351 29.79 -1.87 -9.18
N ILE A 352 30.30 -2.96 -8.65
CA ILE A 352 31.72 -3.26 -8.56
C ILE A 352 31.93 -4.68 -9.07
N ASP A 353 33.04 -4.91 -9.74
CA ASP A 353 33.46 -6.24 -10.09
C ASP A 353 33.95 -6.98 -8.82
N GLU A 354 33.26 -8.04 -8.43
CA GLU A 354 33.60 -8.81 -7.24
C GLU A 354 34.97 -9.47 -7.34
N ASP A 355 35.46 -9.73 -8.54
CA ASP A 355 36.81 -10.23 -8.74
C ASP A 355 37.88 -9.21 -8.31
N ALA A 356 37.57 -7.92 -8.35
CA ALA A 356 38.43 -6.86 -7.85
C ALA A 356 38.55 -6.86 -6.30
N LEU A 357 37.65 -7.55 -5.62
CA LEU A 357 37.67 -7.69 -4.16
C LEU A 357 38.41 -8.94 -3.65
N LEU A 358 38.85 -9.81 -4.54
CA LEU A 358 39.57 -11.04 -4.15
C LEU A 358 40.81 -10.73 -3.29
N GLY A 359 40.89 -11.38 -2.14
CA GLY A 359 41.96 -11.15 -1.15
C GLY A 359 41.84 -9.83 -0.38
N ARG A 360 40.79 -9.04 -0.58
CA ARG A 360 40.56 -7.79 0.14
C ARG A 360 40.02 -8.07 1.54
N ARG A 361 40.43 -7.25 2.50
CA ARG A 361 39.90 -7.30 3.87
C ARG A 361 38.40 -6.92 3.90
N CYS A 362 37.64 -7.67 4.69
CA CYS A 362 36.24 -7.42 4.95
C CYS A 362 35.87 -7.78 6.39
N TYR A 363 34.74 -7.25 6.82
CA TYR A 363 34.13 -7.53 8.11
C TYR A 363 32.81 -8.24 7.91
N GLY A 364 32.56 -9.27 8.72
CA GLY A 364 31.36 -10.08 8.62
C GLY A 364 30.30 -9.67 9.64
N GLY A 365 29.05 -10.00 9.36
CA GLY A 365 27.98 -9.91 10.33
C GLY A 365 26.86 -10.89 10.02
N PHE A 366 26.11 -11.32 11.03
CA PHE A 366 24.94 -12.15 10.83
C PHE A 366 23.82 -11.86 11.83
N ASP A 367 22.58 -12.14 11.40
CA ASP A 367 21.37 -12.11 12.21
C ASP A 367 20.61 -13.42 12.04
N LEU A 368 20.43 -14.16 13.15
CA LEU A 368 19.78 -15.46 13.17
C LEU A 368 18.32 -15.36 13.62
N SER A 369 17.43 -15.88 12.81
CA SER A 369 16.04 -16.04 13.22
C SER A 369 15.87 -17.09 14.32
N SER A 370 14.83 -16.93 15.14
CA SER A 370 14.55 -17.86 16.24
C SER A 370 13.88 -19.17 15.80
N ARG A 371 13.17 -19.22 14.66
CA ARG A 371 12.53 -20.44 14.09
C ARG A 371 12.14 -20.32 12.62
N GLU A 372 10.98 -19.75 12.30
CA GLU A 372 10.35 -19.78 10.96
C GLU A 372 10.52 -18.46 10.19
N ASP A 373 11.66 -17.77 10.36
CA ASP A 373 11.88 -16.43 9.79
C ASP A 373 13.15 -16.37 8.96
N PHE A 374 13.42 -15.21 8.36
CA PHE A 374 14.65 -14.98 7.62
C PHE A 374 15.88 -15.03 8.52
N THR A 375 16.96 -15.55 7.98
CA THR A 375 18.32 -15.43 8.52
C THR A 375 19.16 -14.75 7.46
N ALA A 376 20.09 -13.90 7.85
CA ALA A 376 20.96 -13.20 6.92
C ALA A 376 22.41 -13.14 7.41
N ALA A 377 23.34 -13.10 6.46
CA ALA A 377 24.74 -12.81 6.68
C ALA A 377 25.23 -11.77 5.68
N ALA A 378 26.12 -10.89 6.13
CA ALA A 378 26.68 -9.82 5.32
C ALA A 378 28.19 -9.76 5.46
N LEU A 379 28.87 -9.28 4.41
CA LEU A 379 30.26 -8.82 4.44
C LEU A 379 30.29 -7.35 4.03
N GLU A 380 31.02 -6.54 4.77
CA GLU A 380 31.30 -5.16 4.45
C GLU A 380 32.77 -5.00 4.07
N PHE A 381 33.01 -4.32 2.94
CA PHE A 381 34.34 -4.06 2.39
C PHE A 381 34.57 -2.54 2.36
N PRO A 382 35.43 -1.97 3.22
CA PRO A 382 35.91 -0.61 3.05
C PRO A 382 36.67 -0.45 1.72
N LEU A 383 36.26 0.54 0.90
CA LEU A 383 36.90 0.81 -0.40
C LEU A 383 37.84 2.00 -0.31
N ASP A 384 38.82 2.04 -1.24
CA ASP A 384 39.89 3.06 -1.25
C ASP A 384 39.40 4.48 -1.50
N ASP A 385 38.20 4.65 -2.00
CA ASP A 385 37.56 5.94 -2.30
C ASP A 385 36.58 6.40 -1.20
N GLY A 386 36.55 5.71 -0.07
CA GLY A 386 35.69 6.04 1.07
C GLY A 386 34.24 5.54 0.91
N ARG A 387 33.96 4.73 -0.12
CA ARG A 387 32.73 3.95 -0.22
C ARG A 387 32.85 2.64 0.55
N VAL A 388 31.72 2.00 0.78
CA VAL A 388 31.65 0.65 1.31
C VAL A 388 30.90 -0.25 0.31
N TYR A 389 31.40 -1.47 0.09
CA TYR A 389 30.66 -2.48 -0.65
C TYR A 389 30.06 -3.47 0.35
N VAL A 390 28.77 -3.79 0.15
CA VAL A 390 28.04 -4.74 1.01
C VAL A 390 27.63 -5.95 0.19
N LEU A 391 28.14 -7.11 0.56
CA LEU A 391 27.72 -8.41 0.04
C LEU A 391 26.77 -9.04 1.05
N LEU A 392 25.55 -9.32 0.65
CA LEU A 392 24.52 -9.91 1.49
C LEU A 392 24.08 -11.26 0.95
N HIS A 393 23.75 -12.18 1.86
CA HIS A 393 23.04 -13.41 1.53
C HIS A 393 21.97 -13.71 2.57
N SER A 394 20.83 -14.24 2.12
CA SER A 394 19.70 -14.55 2.99
C SER A 394 19.26 -16.01 2.83
N TRP A 395 18.68 -16.55 3.88
CA TRP A 395 18.02 -17.85 3.88
C TRP A 395 16.57 -17.71 4.35
N VAL A 396 15.69 -18.52 3.79
CA VAL A 396 14.28 -18.56 4.18
C VAL A 396 13.75 -19.99 4.14
N PRO A 397 12.99 -20.46 5.15
CA PRO A 397 12.37 -21.77 5.11
C PRO A 397 11.31 -21.87 4.00
N ARG A 398 11.21 -23.02 3.31
CA ARG A 398 10.18 -23.25 2.28
C ARG A 398 8.76 -22.98 2.79
N ARG A 399 8.44 -23.39 4.00
CA ARG A 399 7.15 -23.13 4.61
C ARG A 399 6.80 -21.64 4.65
N LYS A 400 7.77 -20.77 4.91
CA LYS A 400 7.54 -19.33 4.92
C LYS A 400 7.29 -18.77 3.52
N VAL A 401 7.97 -19.30 2.52
CA VAL A 401 7.73 -18.96 1.11
C VAL A 401 6.29 -19.32 0.70
N GLU A 402 5.78 -20.47 1.15
CA GLU A 402 4.40 -20.90 0.88
C GLU A 402 3.35 -20.01 1.54
N LEU A 403 3.66 -19.38 2.68
CA LEU A 403 2.76 -18.44 3.34
C LEU A 403 2.71 -17.07 2.64
N ASP A 404 3.72 -16.72 1.87
CA ASP A 404 3.86 -15.48 1.08
C ASP A 404 3.39 -14.19 1.80
N GLN A 405 3.74 -14.07 3.08
CA GLN A 405 3.29 -12.95 3.92
C GLN A 405 4.04 -11.66 3.63
N GLU A 406 5.28 -11.75 3.20
CA GLU A 406 6.17 -10.64 2.87
C GLU A 406 5.92 -10.05 1.49
N LYS A 407 5.24 -10.79 0.59
CA LYS A 407 4.91 -10.38 -0.78
C LYS A 407 6.13 -9.98 -1.61
N ILE A 408 7.15 -10.83 -1.60
CA ILE A 408 8.36 -10.68 -2.43
C ILE A 408 8.49 -11.84 -3.41
N ASP A 409 9.27 -11.64 -4.47
CA ASP A 409 9.56 -12.69 -5.47
C ASP A 409 10.65 -13.66 -4.96
N TYR A 410 10.30 -14.55 -4.04
CA TYR A 410 11.24 -15.50 -3.44
C TYR A 410 11.99 -16.35 -4.46
N TYR A 411 11.29 -16.88 -5.46
CA TYR A 411 11.90 -17.75 -6.46
C TYR A 411 12.82 -16.98 -7.42
N GLY A 412 12.41 -15.80 -7.86
CA GLY A 412 13.27 -14.96 -8.69
C GLY A 412 14.51 -14.45 -7.94
N LEU A 413 14.37 -14.17 -6.64
CA LEU A 413 15.53 -13.82 -5.78
C LEU A 413 16.47 -15.01 -5.60
N ALA A 414 15.94 -16.21 -5.39
CA ALA A 414 16.74 -17.43 -5.26
C ALA A 414 17.46 -17.77 -6.58
N MET A 415 16.79 -17.68 -7.73
CA MET A 415 17.41 -17.91 -9.04
C MET A 415 18.56 -16.95 -9.33
N ARG A 416 18.52 -15.74 -8.81
CA ARG A 416 19.57 -14.72 -8.95
C ARG A 416 20.66 -14.81 -7.89
N GLY A 417 20.55 -15.74 -6.92
CA GLY A 417 21.57 -16.00 -5.91
C GLY A 417 21.51 -15.10 -4.66
N TYR A 418 20.52 -14.22 -4.52
CA TYR A 418 20.38 -13.33 -3.36
C TYR A 418 19.73 -14.02 -2.15
N LEU A 419 19.03 -15.13 -2.38
CA LEU A 419 18.26 -15.85 -1.38
C LEU A 419 18.42 -17.35 -1.57
N THR A 420 18.57 -18.10 -0.46
CA THR A 420 18.47 -19.57 -0.46
C THR A 420 17.16 -19.99 0.19
N ILE A 421 16.32 -20.74 -0.55
CA ILE A 421 15.13 -21.39 0.01
C ILE A 421 15.56 -22.73 0.59
N VAL A 422 15.49 -22.84 1.92
CA VAL A 422 15.90 -24.05 2.64
C VAL A 422 14.71 -24.99 2.78
N GLU A 423 14.92 -26.27 2.50
CA GLU A 423 13.88 -27.29 2.70
C GLU A 423 13.60 -27.49 4.20
N GLY A 424 12.33 -27.52 4.57
CA GLY A 424 11.90 -27.72 5.95
C GLY A 424 11.31 -26.49 6.61
N GLU A 425 11.25 -26.53 7.94
CA GLU A 425 10.55 -25.52 8.75
C GLU A 425 11.48 -24.45 9.31
N TYR A 426 12.80 -24.70 9.36
CA TYR A 426 13.79 -23.79 9.93
C TYR A 426 15.16 -23.90 9.25
N ILE A 427 15.95 -22.83 9.37
CA ILE A 427 17.29 -22.70 8.77
C ILE A 427 18.30 -23.33 9.72
N GLN A 428 19.21 -24.17 9.18
CA GLN A 428 20.31 -24.75 9.94
C GLN A 428 21.43 -23.72 10.10
N GLN A 429 22.06 -23.66 11.26
CA GLN A 429 23.17 -22.74 11.48
C GLN A 429 24.40 -23.15 10.65
N GLU A 430 24.48 -24.41 10.23
CA GLU A 430 25.46 -24.94 9.29
C GLU A 430 25.41 -24.25 7.93
N ASP A 431 24.24 -23.88 7.43
CA ASP A 431 24.09 -23.17 6.15
C ASP A 431 24.82 -21.82 6.19
N VAL A 432 24.67 -21.08 7.30
CA VAL A 432 25.35 -19.80 7.52
C VAL A 432 26.86 -19.99 7.72
N TYR A 433 27.25 -21.03 8.47
CA TYR A 433 28.64 -21.38 8.67
C TYR A 433 29.34 -21.69 7.34
N GLU A 434 28.75 -22.54 6.50
CA GLU A 434 29.30 -22.90 5.20
C GLU A 434 29.46 -21.68 4.28
N TRP A 435 28.55 -20.75 4.34
CA TRP A 435 28.66 -19.51 3.59
C TRP A 435 29.88 -18.69 4.04
N PHE A 436 30.11 -18.48 5.34
CA PHE A 436 31.30 -17.77 5.82
C PHE A 436 32.60 -18.50 5.44
N VAL A 437 32.61 -19.81 5.53
CA VAL A 437 33.77 -20.64 5.10
C VAL A 437 34.02 -20.50 3.58
N ALA A 438 32.95 -20.42 2.77
CA ALA A 438 33.09 -20.22 1.34
C ALA A 438 33.61 -18.80 1.02
N GLN A 439 33.10 -17.77 1.70
CA GLN A 439 33.58 -16.41 1.50
C GLN A 439 35.00 -16.18 1.97
N SER A 440 35.44 -16.81 3.07
CA SER A 440 36.82 -16.70 3.57
C SER A 440 37.88 -17.28 2.65
N LYS A 441 37.48 -18.10 1.68
CA LYS A 441 38.39 -18.58 0.62
C LYS A 441 38.64 -17.52 -0.45
N LYS A 442 37.77 -16.53 -0.56
CA LYS A 442 37.85 -15.45 -1.54
C LYS A 442 38.43 -14.19 -0.94
N TYR A 443 38.06 -13.86 0.30
CA TYR A 443 38.30 -12.59 0.96
C TYR A 443 39.05 -12.78 2.28
N GLU A 444 39.78 -11.75 2.71
CA GLU A 444 40.42 -11.72 4.03
C GLU A 444 39.37 -11.26 5.08
N LEU A 445 38.61 -12.25 5.62
CA LEU A 445 37.57 -11.99 6.64
C LEU A 445 38.21 -11.76 8.01
N MET A 446 38.12 -10.53 8.51
CA MET A 446 38.81 -10.10 9.74
C MET A 446 38.07 -10.51 11.00
N THR A 447 36.88 -10.01 11.20
CA THR A 447 36.04 -10.24 12.39
C THR A 447 34.59 -10.39 11.96
N ILE A 448 33.82 -11.23 12.67
CA ILE A 448 32.40 -11.46 12.44
C ILE A 448 31.62 -10.94 13.63
N GLY A 449 30.81 -9.87 13.43
CA GLY A 449 29.90 -9.31 14.41
C GLY A 449 28.59 -10.07 14.49
N TYR A 450 28.04 -10.26 15.69
CA TYR A 450 26.78 -10.99 15.87
C TYR A 450 25.98 -10.58 17.11
N ASP A 451 24.65 -10.70 17.03
CA ASP A 451 23.78 -10.66 18.22
C ASP A 451 23.94 -11.97 19.00
N PRO A 452 24.23 -11.95 20.30
CA PRO A 452 24.37 -13.15 21.13
C PRO A 452 23.10 -14.01 21.22
N ALA A 453 21.92 -13.47 20.89
CA ALA A 453 20.67 -14.22 20.90
C ALA A 453 20.72 -15.37 19.86
N ASN A 454 20.52 -16.60 20.31
CA ASN A 454 20.49 -17.82 19.51
C ASN A 454 21.82 -18.16 18.76
N ALA A 455 22.89 -17.39 18.94
CA ALA A 455 24.13 -17.50 18.15
C ALA A 455 25.20 -18.48 18.72
N THR A 456 24.98 -19.07 19.88
CA THR A 456 26.00 -19.82 20.62
C THR A 456 26.64 -20.95 19.78
N ARG A 457 25.82 -21.73 19.06
CA ARG A 457 26.31 -22.85 18.24
C ARG A 457 27.11 -22.37 17.04
N LEU A 458 26.53 -21.43 16.25
CA LEU A 458 27.22 -20.89 15.08
C LEU A 458 28.54 -20.21 15.46
N ARG A 459 28.52 -19.40 16.53
CA ARG A 459 29.75 -18.80 17.08
C ARG A 459 30.84 -19.84 17.36
N GLN A 460 30.48 -20.90 18.08
CA GLN A 460 31.47 -21.98 18.40
C GLN A 460 32.02 -22.65 17.14
N MET A 461 31.18 -22.90 16.14
CA MET A 461 31.61 -23.45 14.86
C MET A 461 32.60 -22.53 14.14
N LEU A 462 32.31 -21.22 14.11
CA LEU A 462 33.17 -20.21 13.49
C LEU A 462 34.50 -20.05 14.24
N GLU A 463 34.47 -19.92 15.58
CA GLU A 463 35.67 -19.84 16.42
C GLU A 463 36.54 -21.09 16.31
N ASN A 464 35.95 -22.29 16.29
CA ASN A 464 36.67 -23.55 16.08
C ASN A 464 37.34 -23.62 14.70
N LYS A 465 36.83 -22.92 13.71
CA LYS A 465 37.45 -22.81 12.38
C LYS A 465 38.56 -21.75 12.34
N GLY A 466 38.66 -20.91 13.37
CA GLY A 466 39.68 -19.87 13.50
C GLY A 466 39.22 -18.48 13.14
N PHE A 467 37.90 -18.25 13.00
CA PHE A 467 37.37 -16.91 12.80
C PHE A 467 37.32 -16.12 14.12
N ASP A 468 37.66 -14.84 14.06
CA ASP A 468 37.43 -13.88 15.17
C ASP A 468 35.95 -13.47 15.19
N CYS A 469 35.28 -13.61 16.33
CA CYS A 469 33.87 -13.32 16.51
C CYS A 469 33.66 -12.29 17.62
N ALA A 470 32.94 -11.22 17.33
CA ALA A 470 32.69 -10.13 18.27
C ALA A 470 31.19 -9.97 18.56
N VAL A 471 30.86 -9.80 19.83
CA VAL A 471 29.46 -9.58 20.28
C VAL A 471 29.01 -8.16 19.99
N VAL A 472 27.95 -8.00 19.19
CA VAL A 472 27.25 -6.73 18.96
C VAL A 472 25.94 -6.73 19.74
N ARG A 473 25.93 -6.07 20.89
CA ARG A 473 24.73 -6.01 21.74
C ARG A 473 23.66 -5.14 21.10
N GLN A 474 22.44 -5.68 21.03
CA GLN A 474 21.28 -4.98 20.49
C GLN A 474 20.75 -3.93 21.49
N GLY A 475 21.41 -2.78 21.54
CA GLY A 475 21.05 -1.68 22.43
C GLY A 475 21.52 -0.33 21.92
N PRO A 476 20.89 0.77 22.38
CA PRO A 476 21.19 2.11 21.86
C PRO A 476 22.65 2.55 22.11
N LEU A 477 23.29 2.06 23.16
CA LEU A 477 24.70 2.37 23.42
C LEU A 477 25.66 1.80 22.39
N THR A 478 25.31 0.67 21.77
CA THR A 478 26.12 -0.01 20.76
C THR A 478 25.73 0.42 19.35
N LEU A 479 24.43 0.54 19.05
CA LEU A 479 23.92 0.68 17.69
C LEU A 479 23.72 2.12 17.23
N ASN A 480 23.66 3.09 18.15
CA ASN A 480 23.34 4.48 17.81
C ASN A 480 24.34 5.11 16.81
N ASP A 481 25.63 5.00 17.07
CA ASP A 481 26.67 5.63 16.25
C ASP A 481 26.86 4.87 14.91
N PRO A 482 26.92 3.53 14.86
CA PRO A 482 26.91 2.80 13.60
C PRO A 482 25.68 3.08 12.73
N MET A 483 24.47 3.21 13.33
CA MET A 483 23.27 3.58 12.60
C MET A 483 23.38 4.95 11.95
N LYS A 484 23.99 5.94 12.65
CA LYS A 484 24.20 7.28 12.11
C LYS A 484 25.20 7.25 10.96
N ASP A 485 26.31 6.51 11.12
CA ASP A 485 27.33 6.40 10.08
C ASP A 485 26.79 5.73 8.82
N ILE A 486 26.08 4.60 8.94
CA ILE A 486 25.37 3.98 7.79
C ILE A 486 24.43 4.98 7.11
N LYS A 487 23.70 5.79 7.88
CA LYS A 487 22.82 6.81 7.29
C LYS A 487 23.60 7.88 6.52
N GLU A 488 24.72 8.31 7.03
CA GLU A 488 25.61 9.28 6.35
C GLU A 488 26.21 8.69 5.08
N LEU A 489 26.63 7.42 5.12
CA LEU A 489 27.09 6.69 3.94
C LEU A 489 26.02 6.63 2.85
N LEU A 490 24.78 6.28 3.23
CA LEU A 490 23.65 6.22 2.31
C LEU A 490 23.29 7.60 1.75
N LEU A 491 23.21 8.64 2.59
CA LEU A 491 22.94 10.02 2.17
C LEU A 491 24.02 10.54 1.20
N GLY A 492 25.27 10.15 1.44
CA GLY A 492 26.42 10.50 0.59
C GLY A 492 26.53 9.68 -0.70
N GLY A 493 25.65 8.71 -0.95
CA GLY A 493 25.76 7.80 -2.12
C GLY A 493 27.00 6.92 -2.07
N ARG A 494 27.48 6.59 -0.86
CA ARG A 494 28.74 5.87 -0.64
C ARG A 494 28.58 4.37 -0.39
N VAL A 495 27.35 3.84 -0.46
CA VAL A 495 27.10 2.40 -0.34
C VAL A 495 26.98 1.76 -1.72
N VAL A 496 27.68 0.67 -1.95
CA VAL A 496 27.65 -0.12 -3.18
C VAL A 496 27.20 -1.52 -2.84
N SER A 497 26.26 -2.09 -3.59
CA SER A 497 25.72 -3.43 -3.32
C SER A 497 25.40 -4.23 -4.59
N ASN A 498 25.95 -3.84 -5.74
CA ASN A 498 25.59 -4.42 -7.04
C ASN A 498 24.06 -4.46 -7.28
N ASN A 499 23.34 -3.46 -6.72
CA ASN A 499 21.88 -3.36 -6.77
C ASN A 499 21.18 -4.58 -6.13
N ASP A 500 21.75 -5.14 -5.08
CA ASP A 500 21.14 -6.26 -4.36
C ASP A 500 19.73 -5.91 -3.88
N PRO A 501 18.67 -6.54 -4.44
CA PRO A 501 17.29 -6.22 -4.12
C PRO A 501 16.91 -6.60 -2.68
N MET A 502 17.61 -7.60 -2.07
CA MET A 502 17.35 -7.98 -0.68
C MET A 502 17.91 -6.93 0.28
N LEU A 503 19.13 -6.42 0.05
CA LEU A 503 19.68 -5.35 0.87
C LEU A 503 18.83 -4.08 0.79
N LEU A 504 18.40 -3.69 -0.41
CA LEU A 504 17.53 -2.55 -0.61
C LEU A 504 16.19 -2.74 0.10
N TRP A 505 15.57 -3.92 -0.01
CA TRP A 505 14.31 -4.24 0.65
C TRP A 505 14.42 -4.23 2.17
N TYR A 506 15.45 -4.83 2.76
CA TYR A 506 15.67 -4.80 4.20
C TYR A 506 15.89 -3.38 4.71
N THR A 507 16.67 -2.57 4.01
CA THR A 507 17.00 -1.19 4.41
C THR A 507 15.77 -0.29 4.35
N ASP A 508 14.91 -0.43 3.34
CA ASP A 508 13.63 0.29 3.23
C ASP A 508 12.65 -0.06 4.39
N ASN A 509 12.75 -1.26 4.91
CA ASN A 509 11.91 -1.72 6.02
C ASN A 509 12.33 -1.19 7.40
N VAL A 510 13.54 -0.61 7.53
CA VAL A 510 14.05 -0.13 8.82
C VAL A 510 13.33 1.14 9.24
N ARG A 511 12.92 1.16 10.50
CA ARG A 511 12.36 2.34 11.19
C ARG A 511 13.20 2.65 12.41
N LEU A 512 13.18 3.91 12.83
CA LEU A 512 13.86 4.34 14.05
C LEU A 512 12.91 4.23 15.23
N SER A 513 13.32 3.51 16.29
CA SER A 513 12.63 3.54 17.57
C SER A 513 13.29 4.58 18.48
N GLY A 514 12.50 5.36 19.21
CA GLY A 514 12.95 6.34 20.17
C GLY A 514 11.91 7.44 20.42
N GLU A 515 11.74 7.90 21.66
CA GLU A 515 10.84 9.01 21.98
C GLU A 515 11.39 10.33 21.41
N ARG A 516 10.56 11.08 20.68
CA ARG A 516 10.85 12.37 20.03
C ARG A 516 11.07 13.55 21.02
N LYS A 517 11.57 13.33 22.21
CA LYS A 517 11.62 14.44 23.20
C LYS A 517 12.65 15.53 22.93
N HIS A 518 13.75 15.24 22.20
CA HIS A 518 14.72 16.25 21.74
C HIS A 518 15.51 15.70 20.56
N ALA A 519 15.52 16.37 19.43
CA ALA A 519 16.20 15.95 18.19
C ALA A 519 17.69 15.65 18.36
N ASP A 520 18.36 16.33 19.31
CA ASP A 520 19.81 16.23 19.53
C ASP A 520 20.23 15.10 20.49
N LYS A 521 19.28 14.36 21.11
CA LYS A 521 19.53 13.29 22.08
C LYS A 521 18.84 11.97 21.77
N GLN A 522 18.47 11.75 20.53
CA GLN A 522 17.76 10.54 20.13
C GLN A 522 18.75 9.36 20.01
N ASN A 523 18.60 8.37 20.85
CA ASN A 523 19.30 7.10 20.73
C ASN A 523 18.59 6.26 19.65
N TRP A 524 19.27 6.05 18.54
CA TRP A 524 18.71 5.32 17.40
C TRP A 524 18.80 3.81 17.62
N MET A 525 17.68 3.14 17.37
CA MET A 525 17.57 1.69 17.36
C MET A 525 16.79 1.27 16.13
N PRO A 526 17.23 0.22 15.42
CA PRO A 526 16.47 -0.30 14.29
C PRO A 526 15.23 -1.04 14.80
N THR A 527 14.10 -0.80 14.16
CA THR A 527 12.86 -1.54 14.39
C THR A 527 12.17 -1.86 13.06
N LYS A 528 11.33 -2.89 13.05
CA LYS A 528 10.58 -3.30 11.85
C LYS A 528 9.42 -2.35 11.62
N ARG A 529 9.16 -2.03 10.36
CA ARG A 529 7.99 -1.27 9.96
C ARG A 529 6.69 -1.93 10.40
N ASN A 530 6.59 -3.25 10.21
CA ASN A 530 5.56 -4.13 10.76
C ASN A 530 6.07 -5.58 10.83
N LYS A 531 5.23 -6.51 11.30
CA LYS A 531 5.63 -7.93 11.47
C LYS A 531 5.98 -8.66 10.18
N PHE A 532 5.52 -8.18 9.02
CA PHE A 532 5.78 -8.78 7.71
C PHE A 532 6.97 -8.12 6.98
N ARG A 533 7.44 -6.98 7.45
CA ARG A 533 8.56 -6.26 6.89
C ARG A 533 9.82 -6.56 7.69
N LYS A 534 10.66 -7.39 7.11
CA LYS A 534 11.87 -7.90 7.76
C LYS A 534 13.02 -6.93 7.61
N ILE A 535 13.97 -6.98 8.57
CA ILE A 535 15.18 -6.16 8.60
C ILE A 535 16.43 -7.01 8.85
N ASP A 536 16.31 -8.32 8.81
CA ASP A 536 17.37 -9.27 9.22
C ASP A 536 18.68 -9.04 8.45
N GLY A 537 18.59 -8.78 7.13
CA GLY A 537 19.78 -8.45 6.33
C GLY A 537 20.40 -7.09 6.67
N PHE A 538 19.56 -6.10 7.05
CA PHE A 538 20.11 -4.84 7.55
C PHE A 538 20.80 -5.01 8.91
N ILE A 539 20.26 -5.83 9.81
CA ILE A 539 20.90 -6.14 11.10
C ILE A 539 22.21 -6.89 10.89
N ALA A 540 22.26 -7.85 9.96
CA ALA A 540 23.49 -8.53 9.59
C ALA A 540 24.56 -7.54 9.09
N TRP A 541 24.19 -6.61 8.19
CA TRP A 541 25.07 -5.54 7.75
C TRP A 541 25.49 -4.62 8.90
N LEU A 542 24.55 -4.18 9.75
CA LEU A 542 24.83 -3.34 10.92
C LEU A 542 25.82 -4.01 11.87
N CYS A 543 25.73 -5.33 12.08
CA CYS A 543 26.71 -6.09 12.87
C CYS A 543 28.10 -6.07 12.23
N ALA A 544 28.21 -6.21 10.91
CA ALA A 544 29.47 -6.09 10.18
C ALA A 544 30.05 -4.69 10.30
N HIS A 545 29.22 -3.66 10.14
CA HIS A 545 29.60 -2.26 10.24
C HIS A 545 30.07 -1.87 11.66
N CYS A 546 29.41 -2.40 12.71
CA CYS A 546 29.86 -2.20 14.10
C CYS A 546 31.30 -2.68 14.33
N VAL A 547 31.63 -3.85 13.80
CA VAL A 547 32.99 -4.42 13.99
C VAL A 547 34.02 -3.74 13.07
N ASP A 548 33.64 -3.26 11.89
CA ASP A 548 34.50 -2.42 11.07
C ASP A 548 34.86 -1.12 11.81
N MET A 549 33.88 -0.37 12.29
CA MET A 549 34.11 0.86 13.04
C MET A 549 34.98 0.64 14.29
N GLU A 550 34.83 -0.48 14.99
CA GLU A 550 35.64 -0.80 16.18
C GLU A 550 37.08 -1.14 15.84
N LYS A 551 37.30 -1.96 14.80
CA LYS A 551 38.60 -2.51 14.44
C LYS A 551 39.38 -1.63 13.45
N ASN A 552 38.69 -0.72 12.75
CA ASN A 552 39.26 0.20 11.77
C ASN A 552 38.85 1.67 12.03
N PRO A 553 39.08 2.22 13.24
CA PRO A 553 38.60 3.54 13.65
C PRO A 553 39.16 4.71 12.83
N ALA A 554 40.27 4.52 12.11
CA ALA A 554 40.91 5.53 11.26
C ALA A 554 40.44 5.45 9.79
N GLY A 555 39.57 4.49 9.44
CA GLY A 555 39.21 4.23 8.04
C GLY A 555 40.44 3.91 7.19
N GLU A 556 41.42 3.16 7.75
CA GLU A 556 42.65 2.84 7.04
C GLU A 556 42.34 2.02 5.78
N ILE A 557 42.70 2.59 4.64
CA ILE A 557 42.51 2.03 3.33
C ILE A 557 43.57 0.92 3.15
N HIS A 558 43.14 -0.33 3.24
CA HIS A 558 44.03 -1.46 3.03
C HIS A 558 44.06 -1.84 1.54
N ARG A 559 45.16 -1.50 0.86
CA ARG A 559 45.40 -1.92 -0.53
C ARG A 559 45.56 -3.42 -0.58
N ALA A 560 44.80 -4.08 -1.47
CA ALA A 560 45.08 -5.47 -1.82
C ALA A 560 46.57 -5.61 -2.27
N PRO A 561 47.30 -6.67 -1.90
CA PRO A 561 48.63 -6.87 -2.44
C PRO A 561 48.53 -6.90 -3.97
N SER A 562 49.31 -6.06 -4.63
CA SER A 562 49.33 -5.96 -6.09
C SER A 562 49.68 -7.33 -6.67
N VAL A 563 48.69 -7.98 -7.28
CA VAL A 563 48.90 -9.20 -8.05
C VAL A 563 49.77 -8.84 -9.24
N ARG A 564 51.07 -9.24 -9.22
CA ARG A 564 51.93 -9.15 -10.40
C ARG A 564 51.31 -10.05 -11.47
N VAL A 565 50.68 -9.46 -12.47
CA VAL A 565 50.32 -10.17 -13.70
C VAL A 565 51.63 -10.57 -14.40
N VAL A 566 52.00 -11.81 -14.26
CA VAL A 566 53.11 -12.39 -15.06
C VAL A 566 52.56 -12.56 -16.48
N GLN A 567 52.88 -11.61 -17.35
CA GLN A 567 52.65 -11.77 -18.78
C GLN A 567 53.51 -12.93 -19.25
N MET A 568 52.92 -14.09 -19.53
CA MET A 568 53.56 -15.16 -20.30
C MET A 568 53.74 -14.69 -21.73
N GLY A 569 54.97 -14.28 -22.05
CA GLY A 569 55.38 -13.91 -23.40
C GLY A 569 55.12 -15.06 -24.38
N ARG A 570 54.33 -14.82 -25.39
CA ARG A 570 54.23 -15.68 -26.58
C ARG A 570 55.60 -15.68 -27.28
N ARG A 571 56.31 -16.78 -27.21
CA ARG A 571 57.44 -17.05 -28.10
C ARG A 571 56.87 -17.24 -29.51
N SER A 572 57.12 -16.29 -30.40
CA SER A 572 56.99 -16.47 -31.82
C SER A 572 58.07 -17.45 -32.30
N ARG A 573 57.67 -18.57 -32.87
CA ARG A 573 58.56 -19.40 -33.70
C ARG A 573 58.50 -18.83 -35.12
N SER A 574 59.60 -18.27 -35.54
CA SER A 574 59.91 -18.04 -36.96
C SER A 574 60.42 -19.34 -37.57
N VAL A 575 59.83 -19.78 -38.69
CA VAL A 575 60.46 -20.40 -39.84
C VAL A 575 59.82 -19.77 -41.05
#